data_be1f02d6d285a60dbb46d815dbc5b4e1
#
_entry.id   be1f02d6d285a60dbb46d815dbc5b4e1
#
_cell.length_a   1.000
_cell.length_b   1.000
_cell.length_c   1.000
_cell.angle_alpha   90.00
_cell.angle_beta   90.00
_cell.angle_gamma   90.00
#
_symmetry.space_group_name_H-M   'P 1'
#
loop_
_entity.id
_entity.type
_entity.pdbx_description
1 polymer ?
#
loop_
_entity_poly.entity_id
_entity_poly.type
_entity_poly.pdbx_seq_one_letter_code
_entity_poly.pdbx_strand_id
1 'polypeptide(L)'
;MRQSKYITIITMACALFFASCSDEYMENMNTDPSKAATIDPNAQLTTAQLQTYGDLSMMEIYRNYHYAFTQQLMGCWNTTNYGGRHTLDNNEMSRIWTSFYTQSLKNIIDAQYRTAEDAEKVNINSVLRIYRVYLMSIITDTYGDAPFSEAGLGSVSYTHLRAH
;
A
#
# COMPACT_ATOMS: atom_id res chain seq x y z
N MET A 1 15.56 51.45 35.37
CA MET A 1 16.05 50.11 35.81
C MET A 1 14.98 49.02 35.91
N ARG A 2 13.73 49.33 36.23
CA ARG A 2 12.67 48.32 36.38
C ARG A 2 12.17 47.80 35.02
N GLN A 3 12.02 48.66 34.02
CA GLN A 3 11.57 48.27 32.65
C GLN A 3 12.60 47.41 31.92
N SER A 4 13.90 47.63 32.11
CA SER A 4 14.94 46.81 31.47
C SER A 4 14.88 45.34 31.92
N LYS A 5 14.54 45.07 33.18
CA LYS A 5 14.40 43.69 33.68
C LYS A 5 13.22 42.93 33.05
N TYR A 6 12.11 43.62 32.77
CA TYR A 6 10.96 42.98 32.11
C TYR A 6 11.24 42.69 30.64
N ILE A 7 11.97 43.55 29.94
CA ILE A 7 12.39 43.28 28.55
C ILE A 7 13.30 42.07 28.49
N THR A 8 14.25 41.92 29.41
CA THR A 8 15.16 40.78 29.45
C THR A 8 14.41 39.48 29.75
N ILE A 9 13.41 39.50 30.64
CA ILE A 9 12.59 38.31 30.95
C ILE A 9 11.71 37.94 29.76
N ILE A 10 11.12 38.89 29.05
CA ILE A 10 10.29 38.64 27.87
C ILE A 10 11.13 38.07 26.71
N THR A 11 12.34 38.65 26.47
CA THR A 11 13.25 38.12 25.44
C THR A 11 13.71 36.68 25.75
N MET A 12 14.00 36.42 27.03
CA MET A 12 14.40 35.09 27.47
C MET A 12 13.24 34.08 27.38
N ALA A 13 12.01 34.49 27.68
CA ALA A 13 10.81 33.67 27.50
C ALA A 13 10.53 33.41 26.03
N CYS A 14 10.63 34.42 25.15
CA CYS A 14 10.50 34.22 23.70
C CYS A 14 11.56 33.26 23.11
N ALA A 15 12.81 33.34 23.59
CA ALA A 15 13.87 32.42 23.13
C ALA A 15 13.58 30.93 23.46
N LEU A 16 12.85 30.66 24.55
CA LEU A 16 12.46 29.32 24.94
C LEU A 16 11.33 28.75 24.02
N PHE A 17 10.52 29.60 23.41
CA PHE A 17 9.49 29.14 22.46
C PHE A 17 10.05 28.74 21.09
N PHE A 18 11.27 29.18 20.74
CA PHE A 18 11.94 28.75 19.50
C PHE A 18 12.76 27.47 19.66
N ALA A 19 12.85 26.89 20.85
CA ALA A 19 13.39 25.56 21.07
C ALA A 19 12.31 24.49 20.71
N SER A 20 11.67 24.64 19.54
CA SER A 20 10.81 23.63 18.97
C SER A 20 11.65 22.40 18.63
N CYS A 21 11.07 21.22 18.82
CA CYS A 21 11.71 19.94 18.47
C CYS A 21 12.32 20.04 17.08
N SER A 22 13.62 19.76 16.96
CA SER A 22 14.27 19.73 15.64
C SER A 22 13.67 18.61 14.82
N ASP A 23 13.58 18.80 13.50
CA ASP A 23 13.10 17.77 12.57
C ASP A 23 13.88 16.45 12.75
N GLU A 24 15.17 16.56 13.05
CA GLU A 24 16.06 15.42 13.37
C GLU A 24 15.60 14.62 14.61
N TYR A 25 15.12 15.30 15.66
CA TYR A 25 14.59 14.62 16.84
C TYR A 25 13.28 13.90 16.54
N MET A 26 12.41 14.51 15.75
CA MET A 26 11.16 13.89 15.31
C MET A 26 11.40 12.70 14.38
N GLU A 27 12.39 12.82 13.49
CA GLU A 27 12.78 11.75 12.56
C GLU A 27 13.37 10.54 13.31
N ASN A 28 14.22 10.79 14.31
CA ASN A 28 14.76 9.76 15.18
C ASN A 28 13.69 9.08 16.03
N MET A 29 12.71 9.81 16.54
CA MET A 29 11.58 9.23 17.28
C MET A 29 10.65 8.38 16.39
N ASN A 30 10.50 8.76 15.12
CA ASN A 30 9.70 8.02 14.15
C ASN A 30 10.45 6.84 13.52
N THR A 31 11.77 6.76 13.71
CA THR A 31 12.57 5.63 13.22
C THR A 31 12.49 4.48 14.22
N ASP A 32 11.72 3.46 13.90
CA ASP A 32 11.65 2.24 14.70
C ASP A 32 12.93 1.42 14.48
N PRO A 33 13.80 1.29 15.51
CA PRO A 33 15.06 0.56 15.38
C PRO A 33 14.88 -0.94 15.15
N SER A 34 13.67 -1.46 15.35
CA SER A 34 13.33 -2.86 15.08
C SER A 34 12.90 -3.12 13.65
N LYS A 35 12.60 -2.06 12.88
CA LYS A 35 12.26 -2.19 11.45
C LYS A 35 13.52 -2.21 10.61
N ALA A 36 13.60 -3.18 9.71
CA ALA A 36 14.67 -3.25 8.73
C ALA A 36 14.69 -1.95 7.90
N ALA A 37 15.81 -1.23 7.93
CA ALA A 37 15.99 -0.01 7.15
C ALA A 37 15.91 -0.25 5.63
N THR A 38 16.18 -1.48 5.20
CA THR A 38 16.07 -1.92 3.82
C THR A 38 15.48 -3.32 3.77
N ILE A 39 14.38 -3.48 3.03
CA ILE A 39 13.76 -4.78 2.79
C ILE A 39 14.28 -5.31 1.44
N ASP A 40 14.68 -6.59 1.40
CA ASP A 40 15.10 -7.24 0.16
C ASP A 40 13.94 -7.23 -0.87
N PRO A 41 14.14 -6.75 -2.10
CA PRO A 41 13.13 -6.77 -3.16
C PRO A 41 12.59 -8.16 -3.47
N ASN A 42 13.39 -9.22 -3.32
CA ASN A 42 12.94 -10.60 -3.50
C ASN A 42 11.95 -11.01 -2.40
N ALA A 43 12.20 -10.59 -1.16
CA ALA A 43 11.28 -10.84 -0.06
C ALA A 43 9.95 -10.09 -0.25
N GLN A 44 10.00 -8.87 -0.78
CA GLN A 44 8.78 -8.11 -1.11
C GLN A 44 7.99 -8.75 -2.24
N LEU A 45 8.65 -9.25 -3.29
CA LEU A 45 8.01 -10.01 -4.35
C LEU A 45 7.35 -11.28 -3.80
N THR A 46 8.07 -12.05 -2.99
CA THR A 46 7.54 -13.28 -2.37
C THR A 46 6.33 -12.98 -1.48
N THR A 47 6.39 -11.90 -0.70
CA THR A 47 5.27 -11.45 0.12
C THR A 47 4.06 -11.09 -0.74
N ALA A 48 4.26 -10.35 -1.82
CA ALA A 48 3.19 -10.00 -2.75
C ALA A 48 2.56 -11.24 -3.41
N GLN A 49 3.37 -12.23 -3.80
CA GLN A 49 2.89 -13.50 -4.36
C GLN A 49 2.07 -14.30 -3.33
N LEU A 50 2.56 -14.38 -2.09
CA LEU A 50 1.84 -15.06 -1.02
C LEU A 50 0.48 -14.43 -0.75
N GLN A 51 0.43 -13.10 -0.71
CA GLN A 51 -0.82 -12.36 -0.49
C GLN A 51 -1.79 -12.43 -1.67
N THR A 52 -1.31 -12.71 -2.85
CA THR A 52 -2.17 -12.90 -4.04
C THR A 52 -2.89 -14.26 -4.00
N TYR A 53 -2.23 -15.29 -3.53
CA TYR A 53 -2.76 -16.67 -3.62
C TYR A 53 -2.79 -17.45 -2.31
N GLY A 54 -2.00 -17.08 -1.32
CA GLY A 54 -1.81 -17.86 -0.10
C GLY A 54 -2.72 -17.46 1.07
N ASP A 55 -3.46 -16.39 0.95
CA ASP A 55 -4.41 -15.93 1.98
C ASP A 55 -5.75 -16.63 1.80
N LEU A 56 -6.31 -17.16 2.90
CA LEU A 56 -7.62 -17.83 2.92
C LEU A 56 -8.74 -16.89 2.43
N SER A 57 -8.69 -15.62 2.76
CA SER A 57 -9.69 -14.65 2.32
C SER A 57 -9.69 -14.47 0.82
N MET A 58 -8.52 -14.52 0.18
CA MET A 58 -8.37 -14.46 -1.26
C MET A 58 -8.87 -15.76 -1.93
N MET A 59 -8.57 -16.91 -1.34
CA MET A 59 -9.11 -18.19 -1.83
C MET A 59 -10.63 -18.23 -1.76
N GLU A 60 -11.24 -17.64 -0.75
CA GLU A 60 -12.70 -17.58 -0.64
C GLU A 60 -13.33 -16.77 -1.77
N ILE A 61 -12.76 -15.62 -2.14
CA ILE A 61 -13.32 -14.82 -3.23
C ILE A 61 -13.13 -15.50 -4.59
N TYR A 62 -11.99 -16.13 -4.84
CA TYR A 62 -11.80 -16.91 -6.06
C TYR A 62 -12.82 -18.05 -6.15
N ARG A 63 -13.02 -18.81 -5.08
CA ARG A 63 -13.99 -19.89 -5.01
C ARG A 63 -15.42 -19.39 -5.15
N ASN A 64 -15.78 -18.34 -4.44
CA ASN A 64 -17.17 -17.90 -4.34
C ASN A 64 -17.62 -17.09 -5.56
N TYR A 65 -16.70 -16.36 -6.21
CA TYR A 65 -17.02 -15.51 -7.34
C TYR A 65 -16.36 -15.95 -8.63
N HIS A 66 -15.05 -15.91 -8.75
CA HIS A 66 -14.37 -16.10 -10.02
C HIS A 66 -14.67 -17.46 -10.66
N TYR A 67 -14.49 -18.54 -9.91
CA TYR A 67 -14.76 -19.89 -10.43
C TYR A 67 -16.24 -20.14 -10.66
N ALA A 68 -17.11 -19.51 -9.88
CA ALA A 68 -18.56 -19.66 -10.07
C ALA A 68 -19.06 -18.86 -11.28
N PHE A 69 -18.56 -17.63 -11.50
CA PHE A 69 -18.90 -16.83 -12.68
C PHE A 69 -18.43 -17.49 -13.99
N THR A 70 -17.23 -18.04 -13.97
CA THR A 70 -16.65 -18.74 -15.13
C THR A 70 -17.20 -20.16 -15.30
N GLN A 71 -18.10 -20.59 -14.41
CA GLN A 71 -18.71 -21.92 -14.39
C GLN A 71 -17.69 -23.09 -14.29
N GLN A 72 -16.50 -22.79 -13.78
CA GLN A 72 -15.46 -23.80 -13.55
C GLN A 72 -15.65 -24.57 -12.26
N LEU A 73 -16.37 -24.00 -11.31
CA LEU A 73 -16.67 -24.60 -10.03
C LEU A 73 -18.16 -24.43 -9.70
N MET A 74 -18.82 -25.53 -9.41
CA MET A 74 -20.14 -25.50 -8.80
C MET A 74 -20.00 -26.01 -7.37
N GLY A 75 -20.45 -25.22 -6.41
CA GLY A 75 -20.35 -25.56 -5.00
C GLY A 75 -21.68 -25.44 -4.28
N CYS A 76 -21.70 -25.97 -3.06
CA CYS A 76 -22.78 -25.75 -2.11
C CYS A 76 -22.54 -24.43 -1.38
N TRP A 77 -23.59 -23.86 -0.79
CA TRP A 77 -23.54 -22.70 0.10
C TRP A 77 -23.07 -21.41 -0.60
N ASN A 78 -21.97 -20.81 -0.14
CA ASN A 78 -21.51 -19.47 -0.57
C ASN A 78 -21.20 -19.40 -2.07
N THR A 79 -20.60 -20.40 -2.65
CA THR A 79 -20.32 -20.45 -4.09
C THR A 79 -21.62 -20.32 -4.91
N THR A 80 -22.68 -21.02 -4.49
CA THR A 80 -23.98 -20.92 -5.14
C THR A 80 -24.68 -19.60 -4.83
N ASN A 81 -24.60 -19.13 -3.57
CA ASN A 81 -25.34 -17.94 -3.15
C ASN A 81 -24.77 -16.64 -3.71
N TYR A 82 -23.46 -16.57 -3.95
CA TYR A 82 -22.77 -15.40 -4.51
C TYR A 82 -22.62 -15.53 -6.03
N GLY A 83 -21.49 -16.03 -6.49
CA GLY A 83 -21.19 -16.09 -7.90
C GLY A 83 -22.13 -16.95 -8.72
N GLY A 84 -22.60 -18.08 -8.18
CA GLY A 84 -23.54 -18.98 -8.86
C GLY A 84 -24.90 -18.34 -9.15
N ARG A 85 -25.33 -17.39 -8.35
CA ARG A 85 -26.56 -16.59 -8.56
C ARG A 85 -26.28 -15.19 -9.09
N HIS A 86 -25.04 -14.86 -9.41
CA HIS A 86 -24.60 -13.52 -9.78
C HIS A 86 -25.00 -12.44 -8.73
N THR A 87 -25.02 -12.82 -7.44
CA THR A 87 -25.30 -11.91 -6.34
C THR A 87 -24.00 -11.25 -5.89
N LEU A 88 -23.97 -9.92 -5.90
CA LEU A 88 -22.80 -9.16 -5.44
C LEU A 88 -22.92 -8.87 -3.94
N ASP A 89 -21.87 -9.20 -3.21
CA ASP A 89 -21.67 -8.77 -1.82
C ASP A 89 -20.47 -7.83 -1.78
N ASN A 90 -20.70 -6.59 -1.36
CA ASN A 90 -19.67 -5.55 -1.37
C ASN A 90 -18.50 -5.86 -0.42
N ASN A 91 -18.75 -6.51 0.69
CA ASN A 91 -17.68 -6.89 1.63
C ASN A 91 -16.77 -7.94 1.02
N GLU A 92 -17.36 -8.97 0.42
CA GLU A 92 -16.61 -10.01 -0.26
C GLU A 92 -15.84 -9.45 -1.47
N MET A 93 -16.52 -8.69 -2.32
CA MET A 93 -15.90 -8.09 -3.51
C MET A 93 -14.78 -7.09 -3.16
N SER A 94 -14.85 -6.39 -2.04
CA SER A 94 -13.80 -5.44 -1.63
C SER A 94 -12.47 -6.10 -1.24
N ARG A 95 -12.44 -7.40 -1.00
CA ARG A 95 -11.26 -8.12 -0.48
C ARG A 95 -10.08 -8.08 -1.44
N ILE A 96 -10.30 -8.36 -2.74
CA ILE A 96 -9.22 -8.26 -3.75
C ILE A 96 -8.70 -6.84 -3.82
N TRP A 97 -9.58 -5.86 -3.91
CA TRP A 97 -9.21 -4.46 -3.96
C TRP A 97 -8.33 -4.07 -2.77
N THR A 98 -8.82 -4.35 -1.57
CA THR A 98 -8.12 -4.00 -0.34
C THR A 98 -6.77 -4.71 -0.26
N SER A 99 -6.74 -6.03 -0.41
CA SER A 99 -5.52 -6.82 -0.30
C SER A 99 -4.48 -6.41 -1.35
N PHE A 100 -4.89 -6.21 -2.60
CA PHE A 100 -3.95 -5.87 -3.67
C PHE A 100 -3.37 -4.47 -3.51
N TYR A 101 -4.20 -3.46 -3.27
CA TYR A 101 -3.69 -2.08 -3.14
C TYR A 101 -2.93 -1.84 -1.84
N THR A 102 -3.39 -2.37 -0.71
CA THR A 102 -2.75 -2.09 0.59
C THR A 102 -1.54 -2.96 0.88
N GLN A 103 -1.43 -4.11 0.22
CA GLN A 103 -0.38 -5.08 0.52
C GLN A 103 0.45 -5.43 -0.72
N SER A 104 -0.11 -6.14 -1.70
CA SER A 104 0.67 -6.66 -2.81
C SER A 104 1.26 -5.56 -3.69
N LEU A 105 0.44 -4.63 -4.19
CA LEU A 105 0.89 -3.52 -5.04
C LEU A 105 1.82 -2.57 -4.29
N LYS A 106 1.52 -2.26 -3.03
CA LYS A 106 2.39 -1.41 -2.21
C LYS A 106 3.81 -1.98 -2.13
N ASN A 107 3.97 -3.27 -1.83
CA ASN A 107 5.27 -3.93 -1.77
C ASN A 107 5.99 -3.93 -3.12
N ILE A 108 5.26 -4.23 -4.20
CA ILE A 108 5.83 -4.27 -5.55
C ILE A 108 6.29 -2.88 -6.00
N ILE A 109 5.49 -1.84 -5.78
CA ILE A 109 5.80 -0.47 -6.20
C ILE A 109 6.99 0.08 -5.40
N ASP A 110 7.02 -0.14 -4.09
CA ASP A 110 8.15 0.26 -3.26
C ASP A 110 9.46 -0.44 -3.69
N ALA A 111 9.41 -1.75 -3.94
CA ALA A 111 10.56 -2.48 -4.45
C ALA A 111 11.01 -1.98 -5.84
N GLN A 112 10.07 -1.71 -6.74
CA GLN A 112 10.38 -1.13 -8.06
C GLN A 112 11.09 0.22 -7.95
N TYR A 113 10.57 1.11 -7.10
CA TYR A 113 11.15 2.44 -6.92
C TYR A 113 12.59 2.37 -6.39
N ARG A 114 12.84 1.51 -5.40
CA ARG A 114 14.17 1.35 -4.80
C ARG A 114 15.18 0.64 -5.70
N THR A 115 14.73 -0.10 -6.69
CA THR A 115 15.60 -0.83 -7.63
C THR A 115 15.70 -0.18 -9.01
N ALA A 116 15.01 0.94 -9.23
CA ALA A 116 14.88 1.55 -10.55
C ALA A 116 16.21 1.99 -11.17
N GLU A 117 17.13 2.52 -10.35
CA GLU A 117 18.41 3.07 -10.81
C GLU A 117 19.60 2.14 -10.52
N ASP A 118 19.35 0.96 -9.96
CA ASP A 118 20.40 0.01 -9.60
C ASP A 118 20.66 -0.98 -10.75
N ALA A 119 21.80 -0.80 -11.41
CA ALA A 119 22.20 -1.62 -12.56
C ALA A 119 22.34 -3.12 -12.22
N GLU A 120 22.63 -3.46 -10.96
CA GLU A 120 22.74 -4.86 -10.53
C GLU A 120 21.35 -5.50 -10.29
N LYS A 121 20.32 -4.68 -10.14
CA LYS A 121 18.95 -5.11 -9.83
C LYS A 121 17.98 -5.02 -11.03
N VAL A 122 18.48 -4.85 -12.23
CA VAL A 122 17.64 -4.74 -13.45
C VAL A 122 16.72 -5.94 -13.62
N ASN A 123 17.20 -7.14 -13.36
CA ASN A 123 16.42 -8.36 -13.52
C ASN A 123 15.24 -8.41 -12.53
N ILE A 124 15.50 -8.16 -11.24
CA ILE A 124 14.42 -8.16 -10.23
C ILE A 124 13.44 -7.01 -10.49
N ASN A 125 13.91 -5.83 -10.88
CA ASN A 125 13.04 -4.71 -11.26
C ASN A 125 12.11 -5.09 -12.41
N SER A 126 12.62 -5.78 -13.44
CA SER A 126 11.81 -6.26 -14.56
C SER A 126 10.74 -7.26 -14.13
N VAL A 127 11.08 -8.19 -13.25
CA VAL A 127 10.12 -9.15 -12.68
C VAL A 127 9.03 -8.43 -11.87
N LEU A 128 9.40 -7.46 -11.06
CA LEU A 128 8.46 -6.64 -10.29
C LEU A 128 7.48 -5.89 -11.21
N ARG A 129 7.98 -5.33 -12.33
CA ARG A 129 7.14 -4.66 -13.34
C ARG A 129 6.14 -5.62 -13.97
N ILE A 130 6.59 -6.81 -14.36
CA ILE A 130 5.70 -7.85 -14.90
C ILE A 130 4.64 -8.23 -13.87
N TYR A 131 5.05 -8.46 -12.63
CA TYR A 131 4.12 -8.84 -11.57
C TYR A 131 3.12 -7.73 -11.24
N ARG A 132 3.52 -6.45 -11.29
CA ARG A 132 2.61 -5.32 -11.17
C ARG A 132 1.52 -5.34 -12.25
N VAL A 133 1.90 -5.56 -13.49
CA VAL A 133 0.92 -5.66 -14.60
C VAL A 133 -0.02 -6.83 -14.38
N TYR A 134 0.48 -7.97 -13.93
CA TYR A 134 -0.32 -9.14 -13.62
C TYR A 134 -1.36 -8.86 -12.51
N LEU A 135 -0.97 -8.24 -11.39
CA LEU A 135 -1.91 -7.84 -10.33
C LEU A 135 -2.99 -6.89 -10.85
N MET A 136 -2.58 -5.91 -11.66
CA MET A 136 -3.51 -4.95 -12.24
C MET A 136 -4.46 -5.57 -13.25
N SER A 137 -4.05 -6.59 -14.00
CA SER A 137 -4.97 -7.33 -14.88
C SER A 137 -6.09 -8.00 -14.08
N ILE A 138 -5.77 -8.63 -12.95
CA ILE A 138 -6.80 -9.23 -12.08
C ILE A 138 -7.77 -8.16 -11.55
N ILE A 139 -7.25 -7.00 -11.16
CA ILE A 139 -8.10 -5.89 -10.68
C ILE A 139 -9.01 -5.38 -11.79
N THR A 140 -8.48 -5.13 -12.98
CA THR A 140 -9.29 -4.62 -14.11
C THR A 140 -10.29 -5.64 -14.62
N ASP A 141 -9.94 -6.92 -14.64
CA ASP A 141 -10.87 -7.99 -15.01
C ASP A 141 -12.00 -8.15 -13.99
N THR A 142 -11.73 -7.85 -12.72
CA THR A 142 -12.72 -7.98 -11.64
C THR A 142 -13.61 -6.74 -11.51
N TYR A 143 -13.04 -5.55 -11.60
CA TYR A 143 -13.72 -4.28 -11.24
C TYR A 143 -13.90 -3.32 -12.40
N GLY A 144 -13.26 -3.53 -13.56
CA GLY A 144 -13.19 -2.57 -14.64
C GLY A 144 -12.08 -1.54 -14.43
N ASP A 145 -12.35 -0.28 -14.74
CA ASP A 145 -11.36 0.80 -14.65
C ASP A 145 -10.80 0.95 -13.24
N ALA A 146 -9.48 0.97 -13.12
CA ALA A 146 -8.78 1.03 -11.84
C ALA A 146 -7.56 1.96 -11.88
N PRO A 147 -7.23 2.68 -10.78
CA PRO A 147 -6.05 3.53 -10.71
C PRO A 147 -4.76 2.72 -10.89
N PHE A 148 -3.89 3.14 -11.81
CA PHE A 148 -2.64 2.44 -12.09
C PHE A 148 -1.39 3.32 -11.91
N SER A 149 -1.33 4.48 -12.57
CA SER A 149 -0.11 5.29 -12.70
C SER A 149 0.39 5.81 -11.35
N GLU A 150 -0.49 6.30 -10.52
CA GLU A 150 -0.17 6.90 -9.21
C GLU A 150 -0.51 5.99 -8.03
N ALA A 151 -0.98 4.79 -8.29
CA ALA A 151 -1.29 3.83 -7.24
C ALA A 151 -0.06 3.46 -6.43
N GLY A 152 -0.18 3.47 -5.11
CA GLY A 152 0.88 3.06 -4.19
C GLY A 152 2.00 4.09 -3.94
N LEU A 153 1.91 5.29 -4.50
CA LEU A 153 2.87 6.38 -4.26
C LEU A 153 2.69 7.08 -2.89
N GLY A 154 1.81 6.58 -2.05
CA GLY A 154 1.61 7.08 -0.68
C GLY A 154 0.98 8.46 -0.62
N SER A 155 1.46 9.31 0.31
CA SER A 155 0.89 10.64 0.55
C SER A 155 0.98 11.60 -0.64
N VAL A 156 1.88 11.37 -1.59
CA VAL A 156 2.05 12.20 -2.79
C VAL A 156 0.85 12.10 -3.72
N SER A 157 0.24 10.90 -3.82
CA SER A 157 -0.93 10.67 -4.66
C SER A 157 -2.19 11.38 -4.13
N TYR A 158 -2.33 11.52 -2.81
CA TYR A 158 -3.51 12.17 -2.21
C TYR A 158 -3.51 13.69 -2.33
N THR A 159 -2.36 14.33 -2.47
CA THR A 159 -2.28 15.78 -2.63
C THR A 159 -2.71 16.25 -4.01
N HIS A 160 -2.52 15.44 -5.05
CA HIS A 160 -2.95 15.76 -6.42
C HIS A 160 -4.45 15.51 -6.65
N LEU A 161 -5.07 14.57 -5.96
CA LEU A 161 -6.51 14.29 -6.06
C LEU A 161 -7.39 15.35 -5.38
N ARG A 162 -6.82 16.19 -4.52
CA ARG A 162 -7.54 17.31 -3.86
C ARG A 162 -7.42 18.66 -4.62
N ALA A 163 -6.66 18.72 -5.68
CA ALA A 163 -6.39 19.95 -6.43
C ALA A 163 -7.25 20.09 -7.71
N HIS A 164 -8.25 19.20 -7.91
CA HIS A 164 -9.20 19.28 -9.03
C HIS A 164 -10.64 19.24 -8.56
#